data_ba6191807551a9cd7498da3b04edb768
#
_entry.id   ba6191807551a9cd7498da3b04edb768
#
_cell.length_a   1.000
_cell.length_b   1.000
_cell.length_c   1.000
_cell.angle_alpha   90.00
_cell.angle_beta   90.00
_cell.angle_gamma   90.00
#
_symmetry.space_group_name_H-M   'P 1'
#
loop_
_entity.id
_entity.type
_entity.pdbx_description
1 polymer ?
#
loop_
_entity_poly.entity_id
_entity_poly.type
_entity_poly.pdbx_seq_one_letter_code
_entity_poly.pdbx_strand_id
1 'polypeptide(L)'
;YNAGNKIAEDILESYSEAEFFTKLNAIPEKIKIVTYVAAEGDISTDLLSPGNQAHSRSDRELHGQCFISKKAQDEISQLKITHPDKSVMLVAEKGTMGVGSSRMSGVNNVALWTGKKASPYIPFVNVAPIVAGTNGISPIFLTTVGVTGGIGIDLKNWAKKKDSDGNIILNNDGEPI
;
A
#
# COMPACT_ATOMS: atom_id res chain seq x y z
N TYR A 1 32.41 -3.46 -5.46
CA TYR A 1 32.66 -4.80 -4.90
C TYR A 1 34.06 -5.24 -5.31
N ASN A 2 34.92 -5.48 -4.34
CA ASN A 2 36.28 -5.89 -4.57
C ASN A 2 36.42 -7.36 -4.15
N ALA A 3 36.58 -8.27 -5.11
CA ALA A 3 36.75 -9.70 -4.85
C ALA A 3 37.93 -9.90 -3.88
N GLY A 4 37.70 -10.65 -2.80
CA GLY A 4 38.69 -10.87 -1.74
C GLY A 4 38.60 -9.91 -0.56
N ASN A 5 37.59 -9.02 -0.52
CA ASN A 5 37.30 -8.27 0.70
C ASN A 5 36.39 -9.12 1.61
N LYS A 6 36.99 -9.75 2.60
CA LYS A 6 36.28 -10.66 3.53
C LYS A 6 35.09 -10.01 4.21
N ILE A 7 35.17 -8.73 4.60
CA ILE A 7 34.07 -8.00 5.24
C ILE A 7 32.92 -7.83 4.29
N ALA A 8 33.18 -7.50 3.02
CA ALA A 8 32.15 -7.37 2.01
C ALA A 8 31.47 -8.71 1.69
N GLU A 9 32.23 -9.79 1.69
CA GLU A 9 31.73 -11.16 1.51
C GLU A 9 30.80 -11.55 2.67
N ASP A 10 31.23 -11.35 3.90
CA ASP A 10 30.47 -11.66 5.11
C ASP A 10 29.17 -10.85 5.19
N ILE A 11 29.20 -9.56 4.76
CA ILE A 11 28.00 -8.72 4.67
C ILE A 11 27.03 -9.25 3.61
N LEU A 12 27.52 -9.61 2.44
CA LEU A 12 26.69 -10.14 1.35
C LEU A 12 26.08 -11.49 1.73
N GLU A 13 26.84 -12.37 2.35
CA GLU A 13 26.38 -13.66 2.85
C GLU A 13 25.29 -13.48 3.90
N SER A 14 25.52 -12.65 4.92
CA SER A 14 24.53 -12.32 5.95
C SER A 14 23.27 -11.70 5.36
N TYR A 15 23.40 -10.85 4.32
CA TYR A 15 22.25 -10.27 3.65
C TYR A 15 21.46 -11.30 2.82
N SER A 16 22.15 -12.17 2.09
CA SER A 16 21.51 -13.20 1.26
C SER A 16 20.79 -14.28 2.09
N GLU A 17 21.29 -14.56 3.29
CA GLU A 17 20.70 -15.51 4.23
C GLU A 17 19.67 -14.87 5.19
N ALA A 18 19.44 -13.57 5.09
CA ALA A 18 18.54 -12.87 5.97
C ALA A 18 17.12 -13.47 5.94
N GLU A 19 16.52 -13.64 7.11
CA GLU A 19 15.22 -14.30 7.28
C GLU A 19 14.09 -13.70 6.43
N PHE A 20 14.16 -12.41 6.13
CA PHE A 20 13.14 -11.78 5.31
C PHE A 20 13.13 -12.26 3.85
N PHE A 21 14.24 -12.84 3.36
CA PHE A 21 14.26 -13.50 2.04
C PHE A 21 13.84 -14.97 2.11
N THR A 22 14.19 -15.65 3.21
CA THR A 22 14.02 -17.10 3.33
C THR A 22 12.69 -17.50 3.99
N LYS A 23 12.11 -16.60 4.80
CA LYS A 23 10.89 -16.84 5.59
C LYS A 23 9.70 -16.01 5.13
N LEU A 24 9.71 -15.47 3.91
CA LEU A 24 8.54 -14.83 3.34
C LEU A 24 7.43 -15.86 3.09
N ASN A 25 6.25 -15.57 3.59
CA ASN A 25 5.08 -16.38 3.28
C ASN A 25 4.75 -16.28 1.79
N ALA A 26 4.31 -17.37 1.20
CA ALA A 26 3.78 -17.35 -0.16
C ALA A 26 2.61 -16.35 -0.27
N ILE A 27 2.51 -15.67 -1.41
CA ILE A 27 1.36 -14.79 -1.68
C ILE A 27 0.11 -15.66 -1.72
N PRO A 28 -0.91 -15.36 -0.91
CA PRO A 28 -2.13 -16.17 -0.89
C PRO A 28 -2.93 -15.96 -2.19
N GLU A 29 -3.57 -17.01 -2.67
CA GLU A 29 -4.47 -16.94 -3.84
C GLU A 29 -5.66 -16.01 -3.62
N LYS A 30 -6.09 -15.85 -2.38
CA LYS A 30 -7.22 -15.00 -1.99
C LYS A 30 -6.83 -14.15 -0.79
N ILE A 31 -7.11 -12.86 -0.88
CA ILE A 31 -6.92 -11.92 0.22
C ILE A 31 -8.29 -11.46 0.70
N LYS A 32 -8.59 -11.72 1.97
CA LYS A 32 -9.77 -11.14 2.61
C LYS A 32 -9.49 -9.68 2.97
N ILE A 33 -10.39 -8.80 2.62
CA ILE A 33 -10.21 -7.35 2.78
C ILE A 33 -11.31 -6.77 3.67
N VAL A 34 -10.93 -5.81 4.50
CA VAL A 34 -11.81 -4.83 5.12
C VAL A 34 -11.38 -3.44 4.64
N THR A 35 -12.34 -2.59 4.32
CA THR A 35 -12.06 -1.27 3.77
C THR A 35 -12.00 -0.22 4.87
N TYR A 36 -11.06 0.73 4.72
CA TYR A 36 -11.04 1.97 5.45
C TYR A 36 -11.15 3.14 4.46
N VAL A 37 -12.24 3.89 4.54
CA VAL A 37 -12.45 5.09 3.73
C VAL A 37 -11.71 6.26 4.39
N ALA A 38 -10.62 6.69 3.78
CA ALA A 38 -9.74 7.70 4.37
C ALA A 38 -10.23 9.13 4.13
N ALA A 39 -10.93 9.37 3.03
CA ALA A 39 -11.54 10.66 2.71
C ALA A 39 -12.65 10.49 1.66
N GLU A 40 -13.63 11.40 1.69
CA GLU A 40 -14.52 11.64 0.56
C GLU A 40 -13.81 12.59 -0.43
N GLY A 41 -13.27 12.06 -1.52
CA GLY A 41 -12.53 12.81 -2.53
C GLY A 41 -11.10 12.30 -2.70
N ASP A 42 -10.27 13.13 -3.32
CA ASP A 42 -8.89 12.77 -3.63
C ASP A 42 -8.04 12.60 -2.38
N ILE A 43 -7.26 11.53 -2.35
CA ILE A 43 -6.21 11.34 -1.35
C ILE A 43 -4.87 11.72 -1.98
N SER A 44 -4.31 12.82 -1.51
CA SER A 44 -3.01 13.29 -1.98
C SER A 44 -1.87 12.54 -1.31
N THR A 45 -0.72 12.50 -1.99
CA THR A 45 0.51 11.98 -1.39
C THR A 45 1.01 12.82 -0.22
N ASP A 46 0.60 14.10 -0.14
CA ASP A 46 0.87 14.95 1.03
C ASP A 46 0.05 14.55 2.25
N LEU A 47 -1.17 14.04 2.06
CA LEU A 47 -1.97 13.50 3.15
C LEU A 47 -1.34 12.22 3.72
N LEU A 48 -0.75 11.40 2.85
CA LEU A 48 -0.10 10.15 3.25
C LEU A 48 1.30 10.37 3.84
N SER A 49 2.02 11.40 3.37
CA SER A 49 3.41 11.70 3.75
C SER A 49 3.69 13.20 3.53
N PRO A 50 3.35 14.06 4.50
CA PRO A 50 3.47 15.50 4.37
C PRO A 50 4.89 15.97 4.02
N GLY A 51 4.99 16.91 3.07
CA GLY A 51 6.27 17.46 2.60
C GLY A 51 7.07 18.14 3.69
N ASN A 52 6.40 18.86 4.60
CA ASN A 52 7.03 19.53 5.74
C ASN A 52 7.61 18.57 6.80
N GLN A 53 7.28 17.28 6.71
CA GLN A 53 7.82 16.21 7.56
C GLN A 53 8.91 15.38 6.85
N ALA A 54 9.50 15.92 5.79
CA ALA A 54 10.49 15.17 5.00
C ALA A 54 11.74 14.76 5.81
N HIS A 55 12.09 15.53 6.83
CA HIS A 55 13.22 15.25 7.72
C HIS A 55 13.07 13.96 8.54
N SER A 56 11.85 13.50 8.79
CA SER A 56 11.59 12.26 9.54
C SER A 56 11.58 11.01 8.67
N ARG A 57 11.69 11.13 7.33
CA ARG A 57 11.54 10.00 6.40
C ARG A 57 12.58 8.90 6.52
N SER A 58 13.75 9.22 7.07
CA SER A 58 14.79 8.23 7.36
C SER A 58 14.38 7.26 8.48
N ASP A 59 13.54 7.70 9.40
CA ASP A 59 12.93 6.88 10.44
C ASP A 59 11.46 6.61 10.07
N ARG A 60 11.18 5.41 9.59
CA ARG A 60 9.85 5.06 9.07
C ARG A 60 8.78 5.03 10.15
N GLU A 61 9.10 4.63 11.36
CA GLU A 61 8.14 4.60 12.46
C GLU A 61 7.79 6.00 12.92
N LEU A 62 8.79 6.88 13.04
CA LEU A 62 8.57 8.28 13.34
C LEU A 62 7.78 8.98 12.24
N HIS A 63 8.19 8.79 10.98
CA HIS A 63 7.47 9.39 9.84
C HIS A 63 6.04 8.85 9.71
N GLY A 64 5.80 7.59 10.07
CA GLY A 64 4.47 6.98 10.09
C GLY A 64 3.47 7.72 10.97
N GLN A 65 3.93 8.45 11.99
CA GLN A 65 3.03 9.25 12.85
C GLN A 65 2.38 10.42 12.11
N CYS A 66 2.90 10.80 10.93
CA CYS A 66 2.34 11.86 10.09
C CYS A 66 1.21 11.37 9.16
N PHE A 67 0.89 10.07 9.19
CA PHE A 67 -0.08 9.46 8.27
C PHE A 67 -1.50 9.94 8.55
N ILE A 68 -2.11 10.58 7.59
CA ILE A 68 -3.49 11.08 7.56
C ILE A 68 -3.87 11.88 8.81
N SER A 69 -4.23 11.20 9.90
CA SER A 69 -4.59 11.79 11.19
C SER A 69 -4.53 10.75 12.31
N LYS A 70 -4.44 11.21 13.55
CA LYS A 70 -4.50 10.32 14.72
C LYS A 70 -5.80 9.50 14.74
N LYS A 71 -6.92 10.13 14.40
CA LYS A 71 -8.23 9.44 14.30
C LYS A 71 -8.17 8.28 13.29
N ALA A 72 -7.63 8.54 12.08
CA ALA A 72 -7.50 7.49 11.06
C ALA A 72 -6.60 6.33 11.53
N GLN A 73 -5.49 6.64 12.19
CA GLN A 73 -4.58 5.65 12.76
C GLN A 73 -5.27 4.75 13.79
N ASP A 74 -6.04 5.35 14.69
CA ASP A 74 -6.78 4.63 15.73
C ASP A 74 -7.90 3.77 15.14
N GLU A 75 -8.66 4.29 14.17
CA GLU A 75 -9.73 3.55 13.47
C GLU A 75 -9.17 2.37 12.67
N ILE A 76 -8.07 2.56 11.94
CA ILE A 76 -7.38 1.47 11.22
C ILE A 76 -6.87 0.40 12.21
N SER A 77 -6.31 0.83 13.34
CA SER A 77 -5.85 -0.09 14.37
C SER A 77 -7.00 -0.93 14.94
N GLN A 78 -8.17 -0.33 15.15
CA GLN A 78 -9.38 -1.04 15.57
C GLN A 78 -9.87 -2.03 14.51
N LEU A 79 -9.85 -1.66 13.23
CA LEU A 79 -10.18 -2.59 12.14
C LEU A 79 -9.27 -3.82 12.14
N LYS A 80 -7.98 -3.65 12.41
CA LYS A 80 -7.02 -4.76 12.49
C LYS A 80 -7.27 -5.68 13.70
N ILE A 81 -7.72 -5.12 14.80
CA ILE A 81 -8.09 -5.89 16.00
C ILE A 81 -9.39 -6.66 15.79
N THR A 82 -10.40 -6.02 15.23
CA THR A 82 -11.72 -6.62 15.02
C THR A 82 -11.78 -7.58 13.83
N HIS A 83 -10.84 -7.47 12.89
CA HIS A 83 -10.76 -8.32 11.70
C HIS A 83 -9.33 -8.87 11.51
N PRO A 84 -8.83 -9.71 12.44
CA PRO A 84 -7.44 -10.15 12.43
C PRO A 84 -7.08 -11.03 11.21
N ASP A 85 -8.08 -11.63 10.57
CA ASP A 85 -7.95 -12.46 9.38
C ASP A 85 -8.02 -11.66 8.05
N LYS A 86 -8.30 -10.35 8.11
CA LYS A 86 -8.42 -9.49 6.94
C LYS A 86 -7.27 -8.50 6.81
N SER A 87 -6.98 -8.12 5.58
CA SER A 87 -6.09 -6.99 5.26
C SER A 87 -6.91 -5.71 5.15
N VAL A 88 -6.37 -4.59 5.63
CA VAL A 88 -7.04 -3.30 5.51
C VAL A 88 -6.71 -2.70 4.16
N MET A 89 -7.72 -2.33 3.39
CA MET A 89 -7.59 -1.56 2.15
C MET A 89 -7.93 -0.10 2.41
N LEU A 90 -7.02 0.78 2.04
CA LEU A 90 -7.22 2.22 2.11
C LEU A 90 -7.97 2.71 0.86
N VAL A 91 -9.08 3.40 1.04
CA VAL A 91 -9.97 3.81 -0.07
C VAL A 91 -10.13 5.32 -0.12
N ALA A 92 -9.95 5.88 -1.34
CA ALA A 92 -10.40 7.22 -1.70
C ALA A 92 -11.84 7.12 -2.26
N GLU A 93 -12.84 7.44 -1.43
CA GLU A 93 -14.24 7.44 -1.84
C GLU A 93 -14.54 8.69 -2.68
N LYS A 94 -15.19 8.52 -3.84
CA LYS A 94 -15.49 9.60 -4.81
C LYS A 94 -14.27 10.38 -5.29
N GLY A 95 -13.06 9.79 -5.16
CA GLY A 95 -11.81 10.46 -5.48
C GLY A 95 -10.75 9.53 -6.07
N THR A 96 -9.63 10.16 -6.43
CA THR A 96 -8.43 9.52 -6.95
C THR A 96 -7.42 9.27 -5.82
N MET A 97 -6.88 8.07 -5.75
CA MET A 97 -5.85 7.71 -4.78
C MET A 97 -4.47 8.19 -5.25
N GLY A 98 -3.73 8.87 -4.37
CA GLY A 98 -2.32 9.18 -4.57
C GLY A 98 -2.07 10.35 -5.53
N VAL A 99 -2.91 11.37 -5.50
CA VAL A 99 -2.74 12.60 -6.30
C VAL A 99 -1.51 13.37 -5.82
N GLY A 100 -0.75 13.92 -6.75
CA GLY A 100 0.44 14.73 -6.47
C GLY A 100 1.74 14.00 -6.83
N SER A 101 2.85 14.35 -6.17
CA SER A 101 4.14 13.75 -6.48
C SER A 101 4.25 12.33 -5.95
N SER A 102 4.95 11.47 -6.70
CA SER A 102 5.24 10.10 -6.24
C SER A 102 6.13 10.13 -5.00
N ARG A 103 5.68 9.47 -3.93
CA ARG A 103 6.44 9.38 -2.68
C ARG A 103 6.42 7.96 -2.14
N MET A 104 7.57 7.31 -2.16
CA MET A 104 7.76 6.01 -1.53
C MET A 104 7.37 6.04 -0.04
N SER A 105 7.66 7.16 0.65
CA SER A 105 7.28 7.36 2.06
C SER A 105 5.76 7.33 2.28
N GLY A 106 4.96 7.79 1.32
CA GLY A 106 3.50 7.67 1.39
C GLY A 106 3.04 6.23 1.37
N VAL A 107 3.59 5.42 0.47
CA VAL A 107 3.29 3.98 0.40
C VAL A 107 3.81 3.24 1.63
N ASN A 108 4.99 3.62 2.14
CA ASN A 108 5.53 3.05 3.39
C ASN A 108 4.59 3.33 4.58
N ASN A 109 4.02 4.53 4.67
CA ASN A 109 3.07 4.88 5.73
C ASN A 109 1.76 4.09 5.58
N VAL A 110 1.26 3.90 4.36
CA VAL A 110 0.12 2.99 4.12
C VAL A 110 0.45 1.59 4.62
N ALA A 111 1.61 1.04 4.24
CA ALA A 111 2.03 -0.30 4.67
C ALA A 111 2.17 -0.41 6.19
N LEU A 112 2.72 0.60 6.85
CA LEU A 112 2.89 0.62 8.31
C LEU A 112 1.54 0.52 9.04
N TRP A 113 0.55 1.29 8.61
CA TRP A 113 -0.73 1.37 9.29
C TRP A 113 -1.70 0.27 8.87
N THR A 114 -1.86 0.04 7.57
CA THR A 114 -2.86 -0.90 7.06
C THR A 114 -2.39 -2.34 7.05
N GLY A 115 -1.10 -2.53 7.00
CA GLY A 115 -0.54 -3.84 6.79
C GLY A 115 -0.43 -4.71 8.06
N LYS A 116 0.00 -5.98 7.86
CA LYS A 116 0.32 -6.95 8.93
C LYS A 116 1.82 -7.21 8.95
N LYS A 117 2.43 -7.33 10.09
CA LYS A 117 3.87 -7.68 10.18
C LYS A 117 4.12 -9.04 9.55
N ALA A 118 5.04 -9.09 8.60
CA ALA A 118 5.43 -10.33 7.94
C ALA A 118 6.39 -11.15 8.80
N SER A 119 7.22 -10.48 9.59
CA SER A 119 8.23 -11.10 10.45
C SER A 119 8.55 -10.17 11.62
N PRO A 120 8.93 -10.69 12.79
CA PRO A 120 9.41 -9.87 13.91
C PRO A 120 10.69 -9.09 13.59
N TYR A 121 11.46 -9.53 12.58
CA TYR A 121 12.69 -8.87 12.14
C TYR A 121 12.45 -7.73 11.15
N ILE A 122 11.25 -7.63 10.60
CA ILE A 122 10.84 -6.57 9.70
C ILE A 122 9.62 -5.89 10.32
N PRO A 123 9.82 -4.94 11.23
CA PRO A 123 8.75 -4.41 12.07
C PRO A 123 7.66 -3.66 11.31
N PHE A 124 7.96 -3.22 10.09
CA PHE A 124 7.04 -2.43 9.26
C PHE A 124 6.72 -3.06 7.91
N VAL A 125 7.40 -4.12 7.50
CA VAL A 125 7.05 -4.79 6.25
C VAL A 125 6.02 -5.86 6.51
N ASN A 126 5.12 -5.81 5.73
CA ASN A 126 3.93 -6.46 5.82
C ASN A 126 3.47 -7.06 4.54
N VAL A 127 2.37 -7.76 4.59
CA VAL A 127 1.52 -7.97 3.43
C VAL A 127 1.36 -6.65 2.69
N ALA A 128 1.49 -6.69 1.38
CA ALA A 128 1.43 -5.58 0.46
C ALA A 128 0.40 -4.52 0.86
N PRO A 129 0.75 -3.24 0.84
CA PRO A 129 -0.22 -2.17 1.00
C PRO A 129 -1.29 -2.30 -0.08
N ILE A 130 -2.56 -2.25 0.32
CA ILE A 130 -3.70 -2.31 -0.60
C ILE A 130 -4.36 -0.95 -0.60
N VAL A 131 -4.45 -0.34 -1.78
CA VAL A 131 -5.07 0.96 -1.97
C VAL A 131 -6.09 0.92 -3.11
N ALA A 132 -7.13 1.72 -3.00
CA ALA A 132 -8.15 1.83 -4.03
C ALA A 132 -8.66 3.26 -4.17
N GLY A 133 -9.14 3.62 -5.36
CA GLY A 133 -9.81 4.87 -5.63
C GLY A 133 -11.01 4.67 -6.55
N THR A 134 -12.15 5.29 -6.23
CA THR A 134 -13.35 5.19 -7.05
C THR A 134 -13.20 5.91 -8.38
N ASN A 135 -12.37 6.97 -8.44
CA ASN A 135 -11.99 7.65 -9.68
C ASN A 135 -10.64 7.18 -10.22
N GLY A 136 -10.12 6.06 -9.69
CA GLY A 136 -8.85 5.48 -10.09
C GLY A 136 -7.71 5.77 -9.13
N ILE A 137 -6.51 5.43 -9.59
CA ILE A 137 -5.25 5.68 -8.87
C ILE A 137 -4.35 6.51 -9.77
N SER A 138 -3.70 7.53 -9.21
CA SER A 138 -2.69 8.29 -9.94
C SER A 138 -1.64 7.33 -10.54
N PRO A 139 -1.34 7.39 -11.85
CA PRO A 139 -0.44 6.44 -12.50
C PRO A 139 0.95 6.38 -11.85
N ILE A 140 1.49 7.53 -11.45
CA ILE A 140 2.78 7.62 -10.77
C ILE A 140 2.72 6.95 -9.41
N PHE A 141 1.63 7.15 -8.66
CA PHE A 141 1.44 6.51 -7.36
C PHE A 141 1.24 5.01 -7.50
N LEU A 142 0.50 4.56 -8.51
CA LEU A 142 0.32 3.13 -8.81
C LEU A 142 1.65 2.44 -9.08
N THR A 143 2.55 3.08 -9.85
CA THR A 143 3.91 2.58 -10.06
C THR A 143 4.67 2.46 -8.73
N THR A 144 4.58 3.47 -7.88
CA THR A 144 5.23 3.46 -6.55
C THR A 144 4.68 2.34 -5.67
N VAL A 145 3.36 2.11 -5.68
CA VAL A 145 2.71 0.99 -4.97
C VAL A 145 3.25 -0.34 -5.49
N GLY A 146 3.34 -0.53 -6.80
CA GLY A 146 3.86 -1.75 -7.42
C GLY A 146 5.32 -2.03 -7.07
N VAL A 147 6.17 -1.01 -7.06
CA VAL A 147 7.60 -1.16 -6.66
C VAL A 147 7.75 -1.61 -5.20
N THR A 148 6.81 -1.27 -4.34
CA THR A 148 6.78 -1.74 -2.94
C THR A 148 6.10 -3.09 -2.76
N GLY A 149 5.71 -3.75 -3.84
CA GLY A 149 4.93 -5.00 -3.80
C GLY A 149 3.47 -4.80 -3.39
N GLY A 150 2.96 -3.57 -3.49
CA GLY A 150 1.58 -3.24 -3.15
C GLY A 150 0.57 -3.58 -4.23
N ILE A 151 -0.70 -3.52 -3.85
CA ILE A 151 -1.85 -3.75 -4.74
C ILE A 151 -2.63 -2.45 -4.88
N GLY A 152 -2.75 -1.97 -6.10
CA GLY A 152 -3.59 -0.83 -6.44
C GLY A 152 -4.86 -1.29 -7.18
N ILE A 153 -6.02 -0.84 -6.71
CA ILE A 153 -7.32 -1.21 -7.29
C ILE A 153 -8.00 0.04 -7.83
N ASP A 154 -8.11 0.10 -9.14
CA ASP A 154 -8.90 1.12 -9.83
C ASP A 154 -10.37 0.72 -9.83
N LEU A 155 -11.13 1.22 -8.85
CA LEU A 155 -12.55 0.89 -8.72
C LEU A 155 -13.38 1.47 -9.87
N LYS A 156 -12.94 2.56 -10.53
CA LYS A 156 -13.59 3.12 -11.71
C LYS A 156 -13.76 2.08 -12.83
N ASN A 157 -12.74 1.23 -12.99
CA ASN A 157 -12.75 0.20 -14.02
C ASN A 157 -13.20 -1.17 -13.50
N TRP A 158 -13.12 -1.40 -12.19
CA TRP A 158 -13.46 -2.70 -11.62
C TRP A 158 -14.93 -2.88 -11.28
N ALA A 159 -15.63 -1.79 -10.94
CA ALA A 159 -17.07 -1.82 -10.62
C ALA A 159 -17.99 -1.93 -11.87
N LYS A 160 -17.40 -1.91 -13.06
CA LYS A 160 -18.16 -2.00 -14.31
C LYS A 160 -18.58 -3.42 -14.60
N LYS A 161 -19.84 -3.61 -14.97
CA LYS A 161 -20.31 -4.92 -15.46
C LYS A 161 -19.53 -5.33 -16.69
N LYS A 162 -19.11 -6.60 -16.73
CA LYS A 162 -18.42 -7.19 -17.88
C LYS A 162 -19.24 -8.36 -18.44
N ASP A 163 -19.17 -8.54 -19.75
CA ASP A 163 -19.71 -9.71 -20.43
C ASP A 163 -18.85 -10.95 -20.17
N SER A 164 -19.25 -12.09 -20.73
CA SER A 164 -18.52 -13.38 -20.62
C SER A 164 -17.09 -13.33 -21.17
N ASP A 165 -16.81 -12.40 -22.07
CA ASP A 165 -15.52 -12.23 -22.75
C ASP A 165 -14.64 -11.20 -22.05
N GLY A 166 -15.14 -10.59 -20.96
CA GLY A 166 -14.44 -9.60 -20.15
C GLY A 166 -14.54 -8.15 -20.66
N ASN A 167 -15.35 -7.88 -21.68
CA ASN A 167 -15.58 -6.53 -22.18
C ASN A 167 -16.58 -5.79 -21.29
N ILE A 168 -16.38 -4.47 -21.14
CA ILE A 168 -17.26 -3.62 -20.36
C ILE A 168 -18.63 -3.51 -21.09
N ILE A 169 -19.70 -3.80 -20.37
CA ILE A 169 -21.07 -3.63 -20.88
C ILE A 169 -21.42 -2.14 -20.83
N LEU A 170 -21.90 -1.62 -21.94
CA LEU A 170 -22.34 -0.23 -22.06
C LEU A 170 -23.86 -0.14 -22.04
N ASN A 171 -24.40 0.97 -21.50
CA ASN A 171 -25.82 1.31 -21.61
C ASN A 171 -26.15 1.82 -23.03
N ASN A 172 -27.42 2.20 -23.26
CA ASN A 172 -27.86 2.70 -24.55
C ASN A 172 -27.22 4.04 -24.97
N ASP A 173 -26.63 4.76 -24.01
CA ASP A 173 -25.93 6.03 -24.21
C ASP A 173 -24.42 5.84 -24.44
N GLY A 174 -23.95 4.58 -24.44
CA GLY A 174 -22.55 4.23 -24.60
C GLY A 174 -21.71 4.38 -23.34
N GLU A 175 -22.32 4.52 -22.16
CA GLU A 175 -21.64 4.60 -20.90
C GLU A 175 -21.56 3.23 -20.20
N PRO A 176 -20.46 2.95 -19.47
CA PRO A 176 -20.30 1.71 -18.70
C PRO A 176 -21.36 1.57 -17.60
N ILE A 177 -21.95 0.37 -17.47
CA ILE A 177 -22.87 0.03 -16.39
C ILE A 177 -22.14 -0.70 -15.26
#